data_8964571e2a7899b4ef7a9c3d02eb250f
#
_entry.id   8964571e2a7899b4ef7a9c3d02eb250f
#
_cell.length_a   1.000
_cell.length_b   1.000
_cell.length_c   1.000
_cell.angle_alpha   90.00
_cell.angle_beta   90.00
_cell.angle_gamma   90.00
#
_symmetry.space_group_name_H-M   'P 1'
#
loop_
_entity.id
_entity.type
_entity.pdbx_description
1 polymer ?
#
loop_
_entity_poly.entity_id
_entity_poly.type
_entity_poly.pdbx_seq_one_letter_code
_entity_poly.pdbx_strand_id
1 'polypeptide(L)'
;IKKVKKIHYITLFIILIAGLSTLYFKNPFFIKIKPSIVYWGFALFFILNNMFSKENIIKKLLKEQIELDNKKWSVLSNSWIIFFILCGFLNLYVANFFTEETWVEFKFYILGIILPIIFIILNGIYIGFNTKN
;
A
#
# COMPACT_ATOMS: atom_id res chain seq x y z
N ILE A 1 4.87 -9.49 -22.70
CA ILE A 1 3.43 -9.55 -22.99
C ILE A 1 2.73 -10.57 -22.12
N LYS A 2 3.31 -11.78 -21.98
CA LYS A 2 2.72 -12.80 -21.11
C LYS A 2 2.67 -12.37 -19.65
N LYS A 3 3.68 -11.63 -19.15
CA LYS A 3 3.69 -11.11 -17.79
C LYS A 3 2.58 -10.09 -17.57
N VAL A 4 2.33 -9.24 -18.56
CA VAL A 4 1.26 -8.24 -18.49
C VAL A 4 -0.09 -8.93 -18.43
N LYS A 5 -0.30 -9.99 -19.21
CA LYS A 5 -1.57 -10.75 -19.17
C LYS A 5 -1.83 -11.37 -17.81
N LYS A 6 -0.80 -11.94 -17.16
CA LYS A 6 -0.96 -12.51 -15.81
C LYS A 6 -1.36 -11.45 -14.79
N ILE A 7 -0.74 -10.27 -14.87
CA ILE A 7 -1.08 -9.18 -13.96
C ILE A 7 -2.51 -8.73 -14.19
N HIS A 8 -2.97 -8.65 -15.45
CA HIS A 8 -4.33 -8.29 -15.79
C HIS A 8 -5.33 -9.30 -15.22
N TYR A 9 -5.05 -10.59 -15.32
CA TYR A 9 -5.95 -11.62 -14.78
C TYR A 9 -6.04 -11.56 -13.27
N ILE A 10 -4.91 -11.36 -12.60
CA ILE A 10 -4.88 -11.25 -11.14
C ILE A 10 -5.66 -10.02 -10.69
N THR A 11 -5.46 -8.89 -11.35
CA THR A 11 -6.18 -7.65 -11.04
C THR A 11 -7.69 -7.83 -11.23
N LEU A 12 -8.10 -8.42 -12.36
CA LEU A 12 -9.50 -8.70 -12.64
C LEU A 12 -10.11 -9.61 -11.58
N PHE A 13 -9.38 -10.65 -11.17
CA PHE A 13 -9.84 -11.59 -10.17
C PHE A 13 -10.09 -10.89 -8.83
N ILE A 14 -9.15 -10.03 -8.41
CA ILE A 14 -9.29 -9.27 -7.18
C ILE A 14 -10.49 -8.34 -7.23
N ILE A 15 -10.67 -7.63 -8.35
CA ILE A 15 -11.81 -6.72 -8.54
C ILE A 15 -13.13 -7.48 -8.51
N LEU A 16 -13.19 -8.63 -9.17
CA LEU A 16 -14.40 -9.45 -9.21
C LEU A 16 -14.76 -9.95 -7.81
N ILE A 17 -13.79 -10.47 -7.06
CA ILE A 17 -14.05 -10.95 -5.70
C ILE A 17 -14.55 -9.82 -4.82
N ALA A 18 -13.89 -8.64 -4.86
CA ALA A 18 -14.29 -7.49 -4.06
C ALA A 18 -15.70 -7.02 -4.43
N GLY A 19 -15.98 -6.95 -5.74
CA GLY A 19 -17.30 -6.52 -6.22
C GLY A 19 -18.41 -7.49 -5.88
N LEU A 20 -18.17 -8.78 -6.10
CA LEU A 20 -19.14 -9.82 -5.77
C LEU A 20 -19.41 -9.89 -4.28
N SER A 21 -18.38 -9.77 -3.46
CA SER A 21 -18.53 -9.75 -2.01
C SER A 21 -19.40 -8.58 -1.57
N THR A 22 -19.19 -7.40 -2.15
CA THR A 22 -19.99 -6.21 -1.83
C THR A 22 -21.46 -6.42 -2.22
N LEU A 23 -21.71 -6.97 -3.40
CA LEU A 23 -23.07 -7.21 -3.88
C LEU A 23 -23.77 -8.28 -3.07
N TYR A 24 -23.06 -9.35 -2.73
CA TYR A 24 -23.65 -10.48 -2.03
C TYR A 24 -24.07 -10.13 -0.60
N PHE A 25 -23.20 -9.44 0.12
CA PHE A 25 -23.45 -9.20 1.53
C PHE A 25 -24.15 -7.88 1.83
N LYS A 26 -24.06 -6.89 0.96
CA LYS A 26 -24.69 -5.56 1.13
C LYS A 26 -24.56 -4.98 2.53
N ASN A 27 -23.58 -5.41 3.28
CA ASN A 27 -23.35 -5.01 4.66
C ASN A 27 -22.42 -3.79 4.65
N PRO A 28 -22.77 -2.70 5.39
CA PRO A 28 -21.89 -1.52 5.48
C PRO A 28 -20.46 -1.86 5.88
N PHE A 29 -20.26 -2.91 6.69
CA PHE A 29 -18.92 -3.34 7.08
C PHE A 29 -18.08 -3.78 5.88
N PHE A 30 -18.68 -4.43 4.88
CA PHE A 30 -17.94 -4.84 3.69
C PHE A 30 -17.46 -3.66 2.86
N ILE A 31 -18.24 -2.56 2.85
CA ILE A 31 -17.80 -1.34 2.21
C ILE A 31 -16.59 -0.77 2.96
N LYS A 32 -16.61 -0.84 4.29
CA LYS A 32 -15.52 -0.32 5.12
C LYS A 32 -14.24 -1.15 5.02
N ILE A 33 -14.33 -2.42 4.61
CA ILE A 33 -13.17 -3.30 4.41
C ILE A 33 -12.40 -2.95 3.15
N LYS A 34 -13.04 -2.35 2.14
CA LYS A 34 -12.41 -2.08 0.85
C LYS A 34 -11.06 -1.35 0.95
N PRO A 35 -10.92 -0.28 1.76
CA PRO A 35 -9.60 0.35 1.88
C PRO A 35 -8.53 -0.61 2.39
N SER A 36 -8.87 -1.49 3.33
CA SER A 36 -7.92 -2.48 3.85
C SER A 36 -7.47 -3.45 2.75
N ILE A 37 -8.40 -3.90 1.92
CA ILE A 37 -8.07 -4.80 0.81
C ILE A 37 -7.13 -4.10 -0.16
N VAL A 38 -7.36 -2.83 -0.46
CA VAL A 38 -6.50 -2.05 -1.35
C VAL A 38 -5.10 -1.91 -0.75
N TYR A 39 -4.99 -1.54 0.52
CA TYR A 39 -3.68 -1.39 1.16
C TYR A 39 -2.92 -2.72 1.20
N TRP A 40 -3.60 -3.80 1.56
CA TRP A 40 -2.98 -5.12 1.61
C TRP A 40 -2.62 -5.62 0.21
N GLY A 41 -3.40 -5.25 -0.80
CA GLY A 41 -3.08 -5.54 -2.19
C GLY A 41 -1.78 -4.86 -2.63
N PHE A 42 -1.60 -3.60 -2.26
CA PHE A 42 -0.34 -2.90 -2.53
C PHE A 42 0.82 -3.54 -1.78
N ALA A 43 0.62 -3.92 -0.52
CA ALA A 43 1.68 -4.59 0.24
C ALA A 43 2.08 -5.90 -0.43
N LEU A 44 1.10 -6.69 -0.85
CA LEU A 44 1.36 -7.94 -1.55
C LEU A 44 2.10 -7.70 -2.86
N PHE A 45 1.69 -6.69 -3.61
CA PHE A 45 2.35 -6.34 -4.87
C PHE A 45 3.83 -6.01 -4.65
N PHE A 46 4.13 -5.22 -3.61
CA PHE A 46 5.53 -4.90 -3.28
C PHE A 46 6.31 -6.13 -2.86
N ILE A 47 5.71 -7.00 -2.05
CA ILE A 47 6.35 -8.25 -1.62
C ILE A 47 6.68 -9.14 -2.83
N LEU A 48 5.70 -9.33 -3.72
CA LEU A 48 5.90 -10.16 -4.89
C LEU A 48 6.96 -9.56 -5.82
N ASN A 49 6.97 -8.25 -5.96
CA ASN A 49 8.00 -7.58 -6.77
C ASN A 49 9.40 -7.81 -6.17
N ASN A 50 9.53 -7.72 -4.84
CA ASN A 50 10.81 -7.97 -4.19
C ASN A 50 11.28 -9.41 -4.38
N MET A 51 10.36 -10.38 -4.42
CA MET A 51 10.70 -11.79 -4.59
C MET A 51 11.08 -12.16 -6.02
N PHE A 52 10.44 -11.55 -7.00
CA PHE A 52 10.58 -11.98 -8.40
C PHE A 52 11.32 -10.99 -9.29
N SER A 53 11.68 -9.83 -8.78
CA SER A 53 12.39 -8.81 -9.55
C SER A 53 13.76 -8.54 -8.93
N LYS A 54 14.74 -8.20 -9.77
CA LYS A 54 16.08 -7.85 -9.29
C LYS A 54 16.12 -6.51 -8.59
N GLU A 55 15.24 -5.60 -8.98
CA GLU A 55 15.15 -4.28 -8.36
C GLU A 55 13.77 -4.08 -7.75
N ASN A 56 13.69 -3.54 -6.53
CA ASN A 56 12.41 -3.23 -5.94
C ASN A 56 11.78 -2.00 -6.60
N ILE A 57 10.50 -1.79 -6.36
CA ILE A 57 9.73 -0.73 -7.02
C ILE A 57 10.29 0.65 -6.68
N ILE A 58 10.66 0.88 -5.43
CA ILE A 58 11.16 2.19 -4.98
C ILE A 58 12.47 2.52 -5.71
N LYS A 59 13.36 1.53 -5.81
CA LYS A 59 14.61 1.71 -6.55
C LYS A 59 14.35 2.02 -8.02
N LYS A 60 13.42 1.31 -8.65
CA LYS A 60 13.08 1.56 -10.06
C LYS A 60 12.60 2.98 -10.29
N LEU A 61 11.84 3.53 -9.35
CA LEU A 61 11.30 4.88 -9.48
C LEU A 61 12.34 5.96 -9.23
N LEU A 62 13.28 5.75 -8.33
CA LEU A 62 14.15 6.80 -7.83
C LEU A 62 15.64 6.64 -8.18
N LYS A 63 16.05 5.52 -8.77
CA LYS A 63 17.48 5.22 -8.96
C LYS A 63 18.20 6.24 -9.84
N GLU A 64 17.51 6.92 -10.73
CA GLU A 64 18.15 7.91 -11.61
C GLU A 64 18.42 9.22 -10.90
N GLN A 65 17.64 9.54 -9.87
CA GLN A 65 17.79 10.78 -9.12
C GLN A 65 18.59 10.63 -7.84
N ILE A 66 18.63 9.40 -7.29
CA ILE A 66 19.20 9.16 -5.95
C ILE A 66 20.05 7.91 -6.00
N GLU A 67 21.24 7.97 -5.36
CA GLU A 67 22.11 6.81 -5.20
C GLU A 67 22.05 6.30 -3.76
N LEU A 68 21.66 5.04 -3.61
CA LEU A 68 21.64 4.35 -2.33
C LEU A 68 22.17 2.93 -2.50
N ASP A 69 22.74 2.38 -1.45
CA ASP A 69 23.11 0.97 -1.42
C ASP A 69 21.87 0.09 -1.58
N ASN A 70 22.05 -1.10 -2.13
CA ASN A 70 20.94 -2.03 -2.30
C ASN A 70 20.24 -2.35 -0.98
N LYS A 71 21.01 -2.43 0.11
CA LYS A 71 20.44 -2.67 1.43
C LYS A 71 19.50 -1.55 1.86
N LYS A 72 19.84 -0.31 1.56
CA LYS A 72 19.00 0.85 1.89
C LYS A 72 17.76 0.91 1.01
N TRP A 73 17.88 0.52 -0.26
CA TRP A 73 16.71 0.38 -1.12
C TRP A 73 15.73 -0.65 -0.56
N SER A 74 16.26 -1.77 -0.04
CA SER A 74 15.43 -2.79 0.60
C SER A 74 14.74 -2.28 1.84
N VAL A 75 15.42 -1.47 2.66
CA VAL A 75 14.81 -0.86 3.84
C VAL A 75 13.64 0.04 3.43
N LEU A 76 13.81 0.85 2.39
CA LEU A 76 12.72 1.70 1.91
C LEU A 76 11.53 0.89 1.43
N SER A 77 11.78 -0.13 0.61
CA SER A 77 10.70 -0.97 0.10
C SER A 77 9.95 -1.68 1.23
N ASN A 78 10.70 -2.23 2.20
CA ASN A 78 10.09 -2.91 3.34
C ASN A 78 9.29 -1.94 4.21
N SER A 79 9.73 -0.70 4.34
CA SER A 79 8.98 0.30 5.10
C SER A 79 7.63 0.58 4.46
N TRP A 80 7.55 0.64 3.12
CA TRP A 80 6.29 0.82 2.41
C TRP A 80 5.37 -0.39 2.59
N ILE A 81 5.92 -1.59 2.57
CA ILE A 81 5.13 -2.80 2.81
C ILE A 81 4.50 -2.75 4.21
N ILE A 82 5.29 -2.43 5.22
CA ILE A 82 4.81 -2.31 6.59
C ILE A 82 3.76 -1.22 6.70
N PHE A 83 4.00 -0.07 6.07
CA PHE A 83 3.06 1.04 6.07
C PHE A 83 1.70 0.61 5.52
N PHE A 84 1.67 -0.06 4.37
CA PHE A 84 0.42 -0.52 3.78
C PHE A 84 -0.29 -1.55 4.67
N ILE A 85 0.46 -2.47 5.26
CA ILE A 85 -0.13 -3.47 6.16
C ILE A 85 -0.76 -2.77 7.37
N LEU A 86 -0.06 -1.82 7.98
CA LEU A 86 -0.56 -1.10 9.14
C LEU A 86 -1.77 -0.25 8.79
N CYS A 87 -1.77 0.41 7.62
CA CYS A 87 -2.92 1.19 7.18
C CYS A 87 -4.16 0.32 7.04
N GLY A 88 -4.01 -0.90 6.49
CA GLY A 88 -5.11 -1.84 6.39
C GLY A 88 -5.69 -2.22 7.75
N PHE A 89 -4.83 -2.52 8.72
CA PHE A 89 -5.30 -2.84 10.07
C PHE A 89 -5.92 -1.65 10.78
N LEU A 90 -5.33 -0.46 10.63
CA LEU A 90 -5.91 0.76 11.20
C LEU A 90 -7.31 1.03 10.65
N ASN A 91 -7.50 0.84 9.35
CA ASN A 91 -8.81 1.01 8.75
C ASN A 91 -9.83 0.05 9.36
N LEU A 92 -9.46 -1.22 9.53
CA LEU A 92 -10.36 -2.20 10.14
C LEU A 92 -10.68 -1.84 11.59
N TYR A 93 -9.69 -1.41 12.35
CA TYR A 93 -9.88 -1.02 13.74
C TYR A 93 -10.91 0.11 13.85
N VAL A 94 -10.72 1.17 13.07
CA VAL A 94 -11.65 2.31 13.11
C VAL A 94 -13.02 1.91 12.59
N ALA A 95 -13.08 1.07 11.55
CA ALA A 95 -14.35 0.60 11.00
C ALA A 95 -15.17 -0.19 12.02
N ASN A 96 -14.50 -0.97 12.89
CA ASN A 96 -15.17 -1.82 13.86
C ASN A 96 -15.54 -1.10 15.14
N PHE A 97 -14.71 -0.18 15.61
CA PHE A 97 -14.82 0.35 16.96
C PHE A 97 -15.30 1.80 17.04
N PHE A 98 -15.46 2.45 15.91
CA PHE A 98 -15.87 3.85 15.85
C PHE A 98 -17.12 4.01 14.99
N THR A 99 -17.75 5.18 15.09
CA THR A 99 -18.96 5.47 14.31
C THR A 99 -18.62 5.58 12.82
N GLU A 100 -19.66 5.47 11.99
CA GLU A 100 -19.47 5.61 10.55
C GLU A 100 -18.93 7.00 10.18
N GLU A 101 -19.42 8.05 10.86
CA GLU A 101 -18.92 9.41 10.62
C GLU A 101 -17.44 9.51 10.96
N THR A 102 -17.02 8.95 12.10
CA THR A 102 -15.61 8.95 12.49
C THR A 102 -14.76 8.17 11.49
N TRP A 103 -15.26 7.04 10.99
CA TRP A 103 -14.54 6.25 10.01
C TRP A 103 -14.35 7.01 8.70
N VAL A 104 -15.39 7.72 8.23
CA VAL A 104 -15.31 8.52 7.00
C VAL A 104 -14.25 9.62 7.16
N GLU A 105 -14.27 10.34 8.27
CA GLU A 105 -13.26 11.37 8.55
C GLU A 105 -11.86 10.78 8.62
N PHE A 106 -11.71 9.65 9.32
CA PHE A 106 -10.43 8.95 9.42
C PHE A 106 -9.90 8.55 8.05
N LYS A 107 -10.77 7.97 7.22
CA LYS A 107 -10.39 7.52 5.89
C LYS A 107 -9.89 8.68 5.02
N PHE A 108 -10.60 9.81 5.02
CA PHE A 108 -10.22 10.93 4.17
C PHE A 108 -9.05 11.73 4.73
N TYR A 109 -9.06 12.05 6.03
CA TYR A 109 -8.06 12.96 6.60
C TYR A 109 -6.82 12.23 7.11
N ILE A 110 -6.98 11.15 7.84
CA ILE A 110 -5.83 10.45 8.41
C ILE A 110 -5.16 9.54 7.37
N LEU A 111 -5.93 8.58 6.83
CA LEU A 111 -5.37 7.64 5.85
C LEU A 111 -5.07 8.30 4.51
N GLY A 112 -5.89 9.23 4.08
CA GLY A 112 -5.76 9.82 2.76
C GLY A 112 -4.75 10.95 2.67
N ILE A 113 -4.50 11.68 3.76
CA ILE A 113 -3.68 12.89 3.71
C ILE A 113 -2.55 12.83 4.74
N ILE A 114 -2.89 12.74 6.02
CA ILE A 114 -1.91 12.94 7.10
C ILE A 114 -0.86 11.84 7.14
N LEU A 115 -1.29 10.58 7.19
CA LEU A 115 -0.33 9.47 7.29
C LEU A 115 0.56 9.35 6.05
N PRO A 116 0.02 9.42 4.81
CA PRO A 116 0.91 9.39 3.65
C PRO A 116 1.91 10.53 3.62
N ILE A 117 1.51 11.74 3.98
CA ILE A 117 2.42 12.89 3.98
C ILE A 117 3.52 12.69 5.00
N ILE A 118 3.18 12.29 6.23
CA ILE A 118 4.18 12.02 7.28
C ILE A 118 5.14 10.93 6.81
N PHE A 119 4.62 9.87 6.21
CA PHE A 119 5.45 8.76 5.75
C PHE A 119 6.38 9.18 4.63
N ILE A 120 5.90 9.98 3.69
CA ILE A 120 6.73 10.51 2.61
C ILE A 120 7.84 11.40 3.17
N ILE A 121 7.52 12.24 4.16
CA ILE A 121 8.54 13.09 4.81
C ILE A 121 9.60 12.23 5.49
N LEU A 122 9.19 11.18 6.21
CA LEU A 122 10.14 10.28 6.86
C LEU A 122 11.02 9.56 5.85
N ASN A 123 10.46 9.13 4.73
CA ASN A 123 11.26 8.55 3.65
C ASN A 123 12.26 9.55 3.09
N GLY A 124 11.84 10.80 2.90
CA GLY A 124 12.71 11.86 2.42
C GLY A 124 13.88 12.11 3.36
N ILE A 125 13.62 12.14 4.67
CA ILE A 125 14.66 12.30 5.68
C ILE A 125 15.64 11.12 5.63
N TYR A 126 15.13 9.89 5.56
CA TYR A 126 15.98 8.71 5.47
C TYR A 126 16.87 8.76 4.23
N ILE A 127 16.30 9.11 3.09
CA ILE A 127 17.05 9.22 1.83
C ILE A 127 18.12 10.31 1.97
N GLY A 128 17.77 11.44 2.54
CA GLY A 128 18.72 12.56 2.71
C GLY A 128 19.93 12.19 3.54
N PHE A 129 19.74 11.40 4.61
CA PHE A 129 20.84 11.00 5.46
C PHE A 129 21.68 9.85 4.87
N ASN A 130 21.16 9.12 3.88
CA ASN A 130 21.81 7.93 3.37
C ASN A 130 22.20 8.02 1.90
N THR A 131 21.92 9.15 1.25
CA THR A 131 22.27 9.34 -0.15
C THR A 131 23.78 9.43 -0.32
N LYS A 132 24.30 8.75 -1.31
CA LYS A 132 25.71 8.88 -1.70
C LYS A 132 25.92 10.13 -2.55
N ASN A 133 26.83 10.99 -2.17
CA ASN A 133 27.19 12.16 -2.95
C ASN A 133 28.67 12.14 -3.30
#